data_e1d34c36923261071dd84a4df3d6e745
#
_entry.id   e1d34c36923261071dd84a4df3d6e745
#
_cell.length_a   1.000
_cell.length_b   1.000
_cell.length_c   1.000
_cell.angle_alpha   90.00
_cell.angle_beta   90.00
_cell.angle_gamma   90.00
#
_symmetry.space_group_name_H-M   'P 1'
#
loop_
_entity.id
_entity.type
_entity.pdbx_description
1 polymer ?
#
loop_
_entity_poly.entity_id
_entity_poly.type
_entity_poly.pdbx_seq_one_letter_code
_entity_poly.pdbx_strand_id
1 'polypeptide(L)'
;MVEKWGEDYFLLGPYFPQKAASEFEPILDLDDSPAGRTVRRMREMGYSVQYGYWLVTGKPRVVLFDVASMYPLLDRIKFNLWESQRISTINTEDLVNQTLLFGEAVRVYLTAYADEHAKKSDVTAQFHEWMSSSGLSDLRKDNVKIALSFTTHATMLGRYLAQNVTDFYGKLPFFDWEQEARHYNIVTQATIERLSAQNAHVLTTVSDVTARECEVFLGRMPDLVTPNGLNVVRFQAVHEFQNLHVKYKERIQEFVLGHFFPSYSFDLDKTLYFFTSGRYEYSNKGYDLTLEALARLNWKMVQANMDMTVVMFIVTKQPYHSITPHVLQSRAVLDELQETCTAIEKQVGERLFLATAAGSDHKMPDLNNFVDEYWRLRLRRTIQTWKTDELPAFVTHDLVESDGIVEFCRQANLVNNERDRVKIVYHPDFISSTNPLFGLDYGQFVRGCHLGVFPSYYEPWGYTPLECVVRGVPTVTSDLSGFGDYIMQIMRDYENRGIYVINRKSQTFTQAADQMADILFKFVKMQRRDRIMQRNRVENISDVFDWTNLRSYYDTAHDLANKRRKP
;
A
#
# COMPACT_ATOMS: atom_id res chain seq x y z
N MET A 1 13.24 6.84 -15.36
CA MET A 1 14.52 6.34 -15.90
C MET A 1 14.48 6.17 -17.42
N VAL A 2 13.49 5.51 -18.00
CA VAL A 2 13.37 5.36 -19.47
C VAL A 2 13.38 6.71 -20.20
N GLU A 3 12.68 7.72 -19.72
CA GLU A 3 12.68 9.06 -20.32
C GLU A 3 14.07 9.71 -20.37
N LYS A 4 14.95 9.38 -19.42
CA LYS A 4 16.31 9.93 -19.36
C LYS A 4 17.31 9.14 -20.19
N TRP A 5 17.24 7.82 -20.10
CA TRP A 5 18.27 6.93 -20.62
C TRP A 5 17.86 6.20 -21.90
N GLY A 6 16.54 6.22 -22.23
CA GLY A 6 16.01 5.56 -23.43
C GLY A 6 16.41 4.08 -23.46
N GLU A 7 17.05 3.70 -24.55
CA GLU A 7 17.51 2.32 -24.80
C GLU A 7 18.73 1.89 -23.96
N ASP A 8 19.42 2.83 -23.33
CA ASP A 8 20.53 2.54 -22.40
C ASP A 8 20.05 2.14 -20.99
N TYR A 9 18.73 2.18 -20.76
CA TYR A 9 18.11 1.70 -19.53
C TYR A 9 17.44 0.35 -19.76
N PHE A 10 17.81 -0.64 -18.97
CA PHE A 10 17.17 -1.95 -18.98
C PHE A 10 17.07 -2.55 -17.57
N LEU A 11 16.13 -3.47 -17.41
CA LEU A 11 15.85 -4.17 -16.18
C LEU A 11 16.39 -5.59 -16.24
N LEU A 12 16.87 -6.10 -15.10
CA LEU A 12 17.24 -7.51 -14.93
C LEU A 12 16.27 -8.15 -13.93
N GLY A 13 15.71 -9.31 -14.25
CA GLY A 13 14.74 -9.99 -13.39
C GLY A 13 14.74 -11.51 -13.57
N PRO A 14 14.14 -12.25 -12.62
CA PRO A 14 13.87 -13.67 -12.79
C PRO A 14 12.69 -13.88 -13.76
N TYR A 15 12.75 -14.94 -14.56
CA TYR A 15 11.71 -15.31 -15.50
C TYR A 15 10.67 -16.23 -14.86
N PHE A 16 9.44 -15.77 -14.78
CA PHE A 16 8.27 -16.55 -14.35
C PHE A 16 7.28 -16.62 -15.50
N PRO A 17 7.23 -17.70 -16.31
CA PRO A 17 6.44 -17.78 -17.55
C PRO A 17 5.00 -17.36 -17.40
N GLN A 18 4.32 -17.85 -16.36
CA GLN A 18 2.90 -17.55 -16.11
C GLN A 18 2.63 -16.08 -15.82
N LYS A 19 3.55 -15.39 -15.10
CA LYS A 19 3.41 -13.97 -14.77
C LYS A 19 3.88 -13.08 -15.93
N ALA A 20 4.89 -13.52 -16.67
CA ALA A 20 5.43 -12.78 -17.80
C ALA A 20 4.51 -12.78 -19.02
N ALA A 21 3.64 -13.79 -19.18
CA ALA A 21 2.83 -14.00 -20.37
C ALA A 21 1.97 -12.80 -20.81
N SER A 22 1.49 -11.99 -19.86
CA SER A 22 0.66 -10.81 -20.13
C SER A 22 1.41 -9.48 -20.16
N GLU A 23 2.66 -9.45 -19.68
CA GLU A 23 3.40 -8.22 -19.43
C GLU A 23 4.76 -8.15 -20.17
N PHE A 24 5.15 -9.19 -20.86
CA PHE A 24 6.43 -9.31 -21.54
C PHE A 24 6.27 -9.57 -23.03
N GLU A 25 6.90 -8.72 -23.87
CA GLU A 25 6.97 -8.85 -25.32
C GLU A 25 8.40 -9.26 -25.72
N PRO A 26 8.64 -10.51 -26.16
CA PRO A 26 9.97 -10.99 -26.49
C PRO A 26 10.51 -10.37 -27.79
N ILE A 27 11.80 -10.04 -27.81
CA ILE A 27 12.58 -9.73 -29.02
C ILE A 27 13.12 -11.06 -29.56
N LEU A 28 12.55 -11.52 -30.68
CA LEU A 28 12.92 -12.82 -31.28
C LEU A 28 14.28 -12.73 -31.97
N ASP A 29 14.52 -11.68 -32.75
CA ASP A 29 15.78 -11.43 -33.41
C ASP A 29 16.62 -10.47 -32.55
N LEU A 30 17.66 -11.03 -31.94
CA LEU A 30 18.52 -10.24 -31.04
C LEU A 30 19.20 -9.13 -31.83
N ASP A 31 18.99 -7.91 -31.40
CA ASP A 31 19.64 -6.72 -31.96
C ASP A 31 21.15 -6.67 -31.64
N ASP A 32 21.88 -5.79 -32.31
CA ASP A 32 23.30 -5.54 -32.06
C ASP A 32 23.54 -4.52 -30.94
N SER A 33 22.53 -4.26 -30.10
CA SER A 33 22.73 -3.49 -28.89
C SER A 33 23.68 -4.21 -27.92
N PRO A 34 24.33 -3.50 -26.99
CA PRO A 34 25.16 -4.14 -25.97
C PRO A 34 24.41 -5.20 -25.17
N ALA A 35 23.13 -4.93 -24.85
CA ALA A 35 22.27 -5.88 -24.13
C ALA A 35 21.98 -7.13 -24.99
N GLY A 36 21.63 -6.95 -26.28
CA GLY A 36 21.34 -8.06 -27.20
C GLY A 36 22.56 -8.95 -27.41
N ARG A 37 23.76 -8.35 -27.62
CA ARG A 37 25.02 -9.12 -27.74
C ARG A 37 25.35 -9.88 -26.45
N THR A 38 25.15 -9.25 -25.28
CA THR A 38 25.37 -9.91 -23.98
C THR A 38 24.43 -11.07 -23.79
N VAL A 39 23.14 -10.93 -24.16
CA VAL A 39 22.16 -12.03 -24.11
C VAL A 39 22.57 -13.18 -25.02
N ARG A 40 23.06 -12.88 -26.24
CA ARG A 40 23.59 -13.91 -27.16
C ARG A 40 24.75 -14.68 -26.51
N ARG A 41 25.73 -13.97 -25.95
CA ARG A 41 26.86 -14.56 -25.21
C ARG A 41 26.40 -15.42 -24.04
N MET A 42 25.40 -14.97 -23.25
CA MET A 42 24.83 -15.75 -22.15
C MET A 42 24.20 -17.07 -22.64
N ARG A 43 23.46 -17.02 -23.77
CA ARG A 43 22.86 -18.23 -24.37
C ARG A 43 23.94 -19.21 -24.86
N GLU A 44 25.04 -18.71 -25.45
CA GLU A 44 26.20 -19.51 -25.86
C GLU A 44 26.87 -20.18 -24.64
N MET A 45 26.86 -19.52 -23.48
CA MET A 45 27.34 -20.09 -22.21
C MET A 45 26.36 -21.09 -21.55
N GLY A 46 25.20 -21.32 -22.15
CA GLY A 46 24.22 -22.29 -21.69
C GLY A 46 23.16 -21.73 -20.73
N TYR A 47 23.09 -20.40 -20.55
CA TYR A 47 22.04 -19.79 -19.73
C TYR A 47 20.74 -19.61 -20.54
N SER A 48 19.60 -19.97 -19.93
CA SER A 48 18.27 -19.68 -20.48
C SER A 48 17.88 -18.24 -20.14
N VAL A 49 17.91 -17.36 -21.14
CA VAL A 49 17.68 -15.92 -20.98
C VAL A 49 16.67 -15.42 -22.00
N GLN A 50 15.64 -14.72 -21.51
CA GLN A 50 14.66 -14.02 -22.32
C GLN A 50 15.03 -12.53 -22.39
N TYR A 51 14.85 -11.91 -23.57
CA TYR A 51 15.11 -10.51 -23.82
C TYR A 51 13.94 -9.89 -24.56
N GLY A 52 13.50 -8.72 -24.14
CA GLY A 52 12.33 -8.08 -24.73
C GLY A 52 11.96 -6.77 -24.04
N TYR A 53 10.69 -6.43 -24.15
CA TYR A 53 10.11 -5.24 -23.57
C TYR A 53 9.12 -5.60 -22.44
N TRP A 54 9.15 -4.82 -21.35
CA TRP A 54 8.11 -4.88 -20.34
C TRP A 54 6.95 -3.97 -20.76
N LEU A 55 5.72 -4.51 -20.81
CA LEU A 55 4.52 -3.82 -21.31
C LEU A 55 3.92 -2.86 -20.28
N VAL A 56 4.76 -1.98 -19.74
CA VAL A 56 4.38 -0.87 -18.86
C VAL A 56 4.70 0.46 -19.51
N THR A 57 4.24 1.56 -18.96
CA THR A 57 4.52 2.91 -19.47
C THR A 57 6.03 3.13 -19.66
N GLY A 58 6.43 3.56 -20.84
CA GLY A 58 7.82 3.73 -21.22
C GLY A 58 8.48 2.50 -21.87
N LYS A 59 7.83 1.33 -21.86
CA LYS A 59 8.29 0.07 -22.48
C LYS A 59 9.80 -0.19 -22.28
N PRO A 60 10.30 -0.28 -21.02
CA PRO A 60 11.71 -0.54 -20.79
C PRO A 60 12.13 -1.90 -21.35
N ARG A 61 13.37 -1.98 -21.84
CA ARG A 61 13.99 -3.26 -22.16
C ARG A 61 14.18 -4.07 -20.88
N VAL A 62 14.02 -5.37 -20.99
CA VAL A 62 14.18 -6.29 -19.86
C VAL A 62 14.91 -7.57 -20.28
N VAL A 63 15.79 -8.02 -19.40
CA VAL A 63 16.48 -9.32 -19.49
C VAL A 63 15.99 -10.18 -18.35
N LEU A 64 15.38 -11.31 -18.67
CA LEU A 64 14.80 -12.22 -17.70
C LEU A 64 15.53 -13.55 -17.71
N PHE A 65 15.99 -14.00 -16.53
CA PHE A 65 16.74 -15.24 -16.35
C PHE A 65 15.85 -16.37 -15.89
N ASP A 66 15.87 -17.49 -16.60
CA ASP A 66 15.20 -18.72 -16.19
C ASP A 66 15.98 -19.39 -15.06
N VAL A 67 15.64 -18.98 -13.83
CA VAL A 67 16.29 -19.46 -12.62
C VAL A 67 16.06 -20.95 -12.41
N ALA A 68 14.92 -21.49 -12.86
CA ALA A 68 14.59 -22.90 -12.72
C ALA A 68 15.59 -23.79 -13.49
N SER A 69 16.05 -23.35 -14.68
CA SER A 69 17.04 -24.06 -15.48
C SER A 69 18.43 -24.12 -14.83
N MET A 70 18.70 -23.27 -13.85
CA MET A 70 20.01 -23.14 -13.18
C MET A 70 20.18 -24.00 -11.92
N TYR A 71 19.15 -24.71 -11.47
CA TYR A 71 19.25 -25.54 -10.24
C TYR A 71 20.40 -26.56 -10.23
N PRO A 72 20.80 -27.18 -11.37
CA PRO A 72 21.99 -28.03 -11.39
C PRO A 72 23.30 -27.33 -11.00
N LEU A 73 23.33 -26.00 -11.02
CA LEU A 73 24.49 -25.20 -10.62
C LEU A 73 24.48 -24.78 -9.13
N LEU A 74 23.39 -25.04 -8.42
CA LEU A 74 23.14 -24.50 -7.08
C LEU A 74 24.25 -24.86 -6.08
N ASP A 75 24.64 -26.12 -6.02
CA ASP A 75 25.66 -26.57 -5.06
C ASP A 75 27.02 -25.90 -5.31
N ARG A 76 27.39 -25.74 -6.58
CA ARG A 76 28.61 -25.01 -6.97
C ARG A 76 28.53 -23.54 -6.58
N ILE A 77 27.38 -22.89 -6.78
CA ILE A 77 27.16 -21.49 -6.40
C ILE A 77 27.25 -21.33 -4.87
N LYS A 78 26.62 -22.20 -4.13
CA LYS A 78 26.70 -22.24 -2.65
C LYS A 78 28.14 -22.42 -2.17
N PHE A 79 28.87 -23.34 -2.77
CA PHE A 79 30.29 -23.55 -2.47
C PHE A 79 31.13 -22.31 -2.75
N ASN A 80 30.94 -21.67 -3.90
CA ASN A 80 31.66 -20.45 -4.26
C ASN A 80 31.38 -19.31 -3.28
N LEU A 81 30.12 -19.10 -2.88
CA LEU A 81 29.73 -18.08 -1.90
C LEU A 81 30.37 -18.34 -0.52
N TRP A 82 30.46 -19.60 -0.12
CA TRP A 82 31.18 -19.95 1.11
C TRP A 82 32.68 -19.64 0.99
N GLU A 83 33.32 -20.07 -0.10
CA GLU A 83 34.76 -19.84 -0.30
C GLU A 83 35.11 -18.35 -0.44
N SER A 84 34.33 -17.60 -1.22
CA SER A 84 34.64 -16.20 -1.55
C SER A 84 34.22 -15.21 -0.45
N GLN A 85 33.11 -15.46 0.23
CA GLN A 85 32.45 -14.51 1.11
C GLN A 85 32.10 -15.06 2.51
N ARG A 86 32.32 -16.34 2.76
CA ARG A 86 31.94 -17.04 4.00
C ARG A 86 30.44 -16.99 4.29
N ILE A 87 29.60 -16.90 3.27
CA ILE A 87 28.15 -16.95 3.42
C ILE A 87 27.71 -18.39 3.64
N SER A 88 27.15 -18.68 4.84
CA SER A 88 26.56 -19.99 5.14
C SER A 88 25.24 -20.14 4.38
N THR A 89 25.15 -21.19 3.54
CA THR A 89 23.96 -21.49 2.73
C THR A 89 23.41 -22.90 3.01
N ILE A 90 23.72 -23.45 4.21
CA ILE A 90 23.28 -24.78 4.62
C ILE A 90 21.79 -24.71 4.99
N ASN A 91 20.99 -25.66 4.47
CA ASN A 91 19.55 -25.76 4.75
C ASN A 91 18.74 -24.48 4.41
N THR A 92 19.08 -23.83 3.32
CA THR A 92 18.33 -22.64 2.85
C THR A 92 16.99 -23.04 2.22
N GLU A 93 15.98 -22.19 2.47
CA GLU A 93 14.67 -22.31 1.83
C GLU A 93 14.75 -22.08 0.32
N ASP A 94 13.73 -22.55 -0.41
CA ASP A 94 13.70 -22.45 -1.87
C ASP A 94 13.78 -21.01 -2.37
N LEU A 95 13.13 -20.05 -1.71
CA LEU A 95 13.25 -18.63 -2.06
C LEU A 95 14.71 -18.14 -2.01
N VAL A 96 15.47 -18.56 -1.00
CA VAL A 96 16.90 -18.21 -0.89
C VAL A 96 17.67 -18.85 -2.03
N ASN A 97 17.42 -20.15 -2.34
CA ASN A 97 18.06 -20.85 -3.44
C ASN A 97 17.83 -20.13 -4.78
N GLN A 98 16.58 -19.76 -5.09
CA GLN A 98 16.25 -18.99 -6.29
C GLN A 98 16.97 -17.63 -6.32
N THR A 99 17.09 -16.96 -5.17
CA THR A 99 17.79 -15.69 -5.03
C THR A 99 19.30 -15.84 -5.32
N LEU A 100 19.92 -16.91 -4.84
CA LEU A 100 21.34 -17.20 -5.13
C LEU A 100 21.58 -17.48 -6.62
N LEU A 101 20.70 -18.26 -7.24
CA LEU A 101 20.75 -18.54 -8.69
C LEU A 101 20.56 -17.27 -9.51
N PHE A 102 19.60 -16.42 -9.14
CA PHE A 102 19.38 -15.15 -9.80
C PHE A 102 20.58 -14.21 -9.67
N GLY A 103 21.14 -14.08 -8.47
CA GLY A 103 22.32 -13.24 -8.23
C GLY A 103 23.54 -13.69 -9.02
N GLU A 104 23.75 -15.00 -9.19
CA GLU A 104 24.81 -15.54 -10.07
C GLU A 104 24.55 -15.21 -11.54
N ALA A 105 23.31 -15.36 -12.03
CA ALA A 105 22.94 -14.97 -13.39
C ALA A 105 23.21 -13.48 -13.65
N VAL A 106 22.83 -12.62 -12.70
CA VAL A 106 23.10 -11.16 -12.76
C VAL A 106 24.60 -10.88 -12.76
N ARG A 107 25.38 -11.56 -11.89
CA ARG A 107 26.84 -11.41 -11.85
C ARG A 107 27.48 -11.75 -13.19
N VAL A 108 27.14 -12.90 -13.76
CA VAL A 108 27.69 -13.35 -15.05
C VAL A 108 27.31 -12.38 -16.18
N TYR A 109 26.01 -11.96 -16.21
CA TYR A 109 25.53 -10.99 -17.19
C TYR A 109 26.27 -9.66 -17.11
N LEU A 110 26.38 -9.08 -15.91
CA LEU A 110 27.02 -7.78 -15.72
C LEU A 110 28.52 -7.84 -16.03
N THR A 111 29.18 -8.95 -15.72
CA THR A 111 30.61 -9.16 -16.12
C THR A 111 30.75 -9.18 -17.64
N ALA A 112 29.92 -9.96 -18.34
CA ALA A 112 29.95 -10.03 -19.81
C ALA A 112 29.57 -8.69 -20.45
N TYR A 113 28.60 -7.96 -19.88
CA TYR A 113 28.22 -6.63 -20.34
C TYR A 113 29.35 -5.60 -20.18
N ALA A 114 30.05 -5.64 -19.05
CA ALA A 114 31.18 -4.75 -18.78
C ALA A 114 32.34 -4.98 -19.74
N ASP A 115 32.67 -6.23 -20.07
CA ASP A 115 33.74 -6.58 -21.03
C ASP A 115 33.52 -5.92 -22.39
N GLU A 116 32.27 -5.86 -22.84
CA GLU A 116 31.90 -5.32 -24.13
C GLU A 116 31.72 -3.80 -24.15
N HIS A 117 31.24 -3.23 -23.05
CA HIS A 117 30.68 -1.88 -23.06
C HIS A 117 31.41 -0.85 -22.18
N ALA A 118 32.02 -1.26 -21.07
CA ALA A 118 32.64 -0.35 -20.11
C ALA A 118 33.91 0.39 -20.64
N LYS A 119 34.36 0.07 -21.85
CA LYS A 119 35.42 0.81 -22.54
C LYS A 119 34.89 2.08 -23.24
N LYS A 120 33.58 2.17 -23.46
CA LYS A 120 32.95 3.22 -24.28
C LYS A 120 32.13 4.20 -23.43
N SER A 121 31.61 3.76 -22.30
CA SER A 121 30.75 4.58 -21.44
C SER A 121 30.78 4.09 -19.98
N ASP A 122 30.41 4.97 -19.05
CA ASP A 122 30.21 4.59 -17.65
C ASP A 122 28.95 3.74 -17.53
N VAL A 123 29.02 2.63 -16.82
CA VAL A 123 27.91 1.72 -16.55
C VAL A 123 27.61 1.73 -15.05
N THR A 124 26.35 1.89 -14.70
CA THR A 124 25.87 1.83 -13.31
C THR A 124 24.86 0.71 -13.17
N ALA A 125 25.06 -0.17 -12.19
CA ALA A 125 24.10 -1.18 -11.79
C ALA A 125 23.46 -0.80 -10.45
N GLN A 126 22.13 -0.69 -10.46
CA GLN A 126 21.31 -0.41 -9.29
C GLN A 126 20.69 -1.72 -8.79
N PHE A 127 21.06 -2.13 -7.58
CA PHE A 127 20.50 -3.30 -6.91
C PHE A 127 19.46 -2.86 -5.87
N HIS A 128 18.33 -3.54 -5.86
CA HIS A 128 17.28 -3.32 -4.89
C HIS A 128 17.07 -4.56 -4.03
N GLU A 129 17.21 -4.41 -2.71
CA GLU A 129 17.03 -5.46 -1.71
C GLU A 129 18.06 -6.61 -1.81
N TRP A 130 18.18 -7.38 -0.74
CA TRP A 130 19.08 -8.54 -0.67
C TRP A 130 18.82 -9.58 -1.78
N MET A 131 17.55 -9.69 -2.23
CA MET A 131 17.15 -10.65 -3.26
C MET A 131 17.77 -10.41 -4.64
N SER A 132 18.29 -9.22 -4.92
CA SER A 132 18.94 -8.93 -6.20
C SER A 132 20.47 -8.96 -6.11
N SER A 133 21.05 -9.02 -4.91
CA SER A 133 22.41 -8.55 -4.67
C SER A 133 23.43 -9.61 -4.23
N SER A 134 23.06 -10.90 -4.22
CA SER A 134 23.99 -11.96 -3.79
C SER A 134 25.29 -12.04 -4.61
N GLY A 135 25.28 -11.60 -5.87
CA GLY A 135 26.47 -11.50 -6.72
C GLY A 135 27.24 -10.18 -6.66
N LEU A 136 26.74 -9.16 -5.91
CA LEU A 136 27.32 -7.81 -5.88
C LEU A 136 28.74 -7.80 -5.31
N SER A 137 28.96 -8.52 -4.22
CA SER A 137 30.26 -8.56 -3.54
C SER A 137 31.35 -9.17 -4.43
N ASP A 138 31.03 -10.19 -5.24
CA ASP A 138 31.97 -10.80 -6.18
C ASP A 138 32.26 -9.85 -7.35
N LEU A 139 31.25 -9.13 -7.89
CA LEU A 139 31.47 -8.07 -8.88
C LEU A 139 32.46 -7.01 -8.37
N ARG A 140 32.36 -6.65 -7.09
CA ARG A 140 33.29 -5.69 -6.46
C ARG A 140 34.68 -6.26 -6.30
N LYS A 141 34.80 -7.51 -5.83
CA LYS A 141 36.07 -8.22 -5.64
C LYS A 141 36.80 -8.44 -6.94
N ASP A 142 36.09 -8.82 -7.98
CA ASP A 142 36.62 -9.05 -9.32
C ASP A 142 36.92 -7.73 -10.07
N ASN A 143 36.70 -6.58 -9.42
CA ASN A 143 36.92 -5.25 -9.95
C ASN A 143 36.27 -5.03 -11.34
N VAL A 144 35.06 -5.57 -11.51
CA VAL A 144 34.29 -5.39 -12.75
C VAL A 144 34.01 -3.89 -12.95
N LYS A 145 34.19 -3.42 -14.19
CA LYS A 145 34.11 -1.98 -14.54
C LYS A 145 32.67 -1.44 -14.56
N ILE A 146 31.96 -1.63 -13.47
CA ILE A 146 30.57 -1.17 -13.25
C ILE A 146 30.49 -0.43 -11.92
N ALA A 147 29.81 0.70 -11.88
CA ALA A 147 29.47 1.39 -10.65
C ALA A 147 28.32 0.65 -9.97
N LEU A 148 28.49 0.21 -8.73
CA LEU A 148 27.54 -0.61 -7.98
C LEU A 148 26.83 0.28 -6.96
N SER A 149 25.52 0.42 -7.09
CA SER A 149 24.65 1.08 -6.13
C SER A 149 23.69 0.06 -5.52
N PHE A 150 23.53 0.07 -4.21
CA PHE A 150 22.64 -0.83 -3.49
C PHE A 150 21.63 -0.04 -2.68
N THR A 151 20.35 -0.35 -2.83
CA THR A 151 19.25 0.23 -2.05
C THR A 151 18.58 -0.85 -1.21
N THR A 152 18.58 -0.69 0.11
CA THR A 152 17.68 -1.45 0.98
C THR A 152 16.45 -0.60 1.30
N HIS A 153 15.26 -1.15 1.07
CA HIS A 153 13.99 -0.49 1.37
C HIS A 153 13.52 -0.77 2.81
N ALA A 154 13.98 -1.84 3.40
CA ALA A 154 13.79 -2.21 4.80
C ALA A 154 14.81 -3.30 5.14
N THR A 155 15.50 -3.16 6.27
CA THR A 155 16.47 -4.17 6.67
C THR A 155 15.79 -5.49 7.00
N MET A 156 16.44 -6.62 6.68
CA MET A 156 15.92 -7.95 7.01
C MET A 156 15.64 -8.07 8.50
N LEU A 157 16.61 -7.73 9.34
CA LEU A 157 16.48 -7.80 10.79
C LEU A 157 15.44 -6.83 11.34
N GLY A 158 15.37 -5.61 10.80
CA GLY A 158 14.37 -4.63 11.21
C GLY A 158 12.95 -5.14 11.05
N ARG A 159 12.64 -5.85 9.96
CA ARG A 159 11.32 -6.46 9.71
C ARG A 159 10.95 -7.49 10.79
N TYR A 160 11.89 -8.36 11.17
CA TYR A 160 11.65 -9.41 12.16
C TYR A 160 11.59 -8.85 13.58
N LEU A 161 12.54 -8.00 13.94
CA LEU A 161 12.63 -7.45 15.29
C LEU A 161 11.49 -6.50 15.61
N ALA A 162 11.10 -5.62 14.69
CA ALA A 162 9.99 -4.71 14.91
C ALA A 162 8.64 -5.42 15.15
N GLN A 163 8.47 -6.61 14.59
CA GLN A 163 7.27 -7.42 14.81
C GLN A 163 7.27 -8.18 16.14
N ASN A 164 8.46 -8.55 16.63
CA ASN A 164 8.60 -9.49 17.74
C ASN A 164 9.14 -8.84 19.03
N VAL A 165 9.72 -7.64 18.96
CA VAL A 165 10.35 -7.00 20.11
C VAL A 165 9.64 -5.71 20.47
N THR A 166 9.17 -5.63 21.70
CA THR A 166 8.60 -4.39 22.25
C THR A 166 9.70 -3.34 22.38
N ASP A 167 9.38 -2.09 22.02
CA ASP A 167 10.32 -0.96 22.01
C ASP A 167 11.56 -1.22 21.12
N PHE A 168 11.30 -1.66 19.89
CA PHE A 168 12.34 -1.96 18.92
C PHE A 168 13.33 -0.80 18.72
N TYR A 169 12.84 0.42 18.50
CA TYR A 169 13.72 1.57 18.23
C TYR A 169 14.52 2.03 19.45
N GLY A 170 13.99 1.89 20.66
CA GLY A 170 14.73 2.16 21.89
C GLY A 170 15.85 1.14 22.13
N LYS A 171 15.66 -0.09 21.70
CA LYS A 171 16.63 -1.18 21.81
C LYS A 171 17.58 -1.30 20.62
N LEU A 172 17.30 -0.61 19.52
CA LEU A 172 18.04 -0.73 18.26
C LEU A 172 19.57 -0.69 18.43
N PRO A 173 20.18 0.23 19.22
CA PRO A 173 21.63 0.29 19.37
C PRO A 173 22.26 -0.91 20.10
N PHE A 174 21.47 -1.74 20.74
CA PHE A 174 21.93 -2.85 21.57
C PHE A 174 21.81 -4.22 20.91
N PHE A 175 21.24 -4.30 19.71
CA PHE A 175 21.13 -5.57 18.98
C PHE A 175 22.47 -5.99 18.39
N ASP A 176 22.81 -7.25 18.58
CA ASP A 176 23.84 -7.93 17.81
C ASP A 176 23.22 -8.57 16.56
N TRP A 177 23.58 -8.08 15.38
CA TRP A 177 22.99 -8.50 14.12
C TRP A 177 23.15 -10.00 13.84
N GLU A 178 24.29 -10.60 14.23
CA GLU A 178 24.58 -12.02 13.97
C GLU A 178 23.79 -12.91 14.91
N GLN A 179 23.70 -12.54 16.20
CA GLN A 179 22.90 -13.25 17.18
C GLN A 179 21.42 -13.24 16.79
N GLU A 180 20.88 -12.08 16.40
CA GLU A 180 19.49 -11.93 15.99
C GLU A 180 19.21 -12.68 14.67
N ALA A 181 20.12 -12.63 13.70
CA ALA A 181 19.98 -13.38 12.46
C ALA A 181 19.93 -14.90 12.68
N ARG A 182 20.71 -15.41 13.64
CA ARG A 182 20.66 -16.82 14.06
C ARG A 182 19.34 -17.15 14.77
N HIS A 183 18.90 -16.27 15.66
CA HIS A 183 17.65 -16.46 16.41
C HIS A 183 16.44 -16.62 15.47
N TYR A 184 16.36 -15.80 14.41
CA TYR A 184 15.27 -15.84 13.42
C TYR A 184 15.55 -16.77 12.24
N ASN A 185 16.66 -17.50 12.22
CA ASN A 185 17.07 -18.40 11.13
C ASN A 185 17.16 -17.69 9.75
N ILE A 186 17.65 -16.44 9.72
CA ILE A 186 17.83 -15.62 8.52
C ILE A 186 19.28 -15.21 8.28
N VAL A 187 20.23 -15.99 8.76
CA VAL A 187 21.67 -15.67 8.67
C VAL A 187 22.11 -15.44 7.23
N THR A 188 21.68 -16.29 6.29
CA THR A 188 22.05 -16.17 4.89
C THR A 188 21.56 -14.84 4.30
N GLN A 189 20.29 -14.51 4.49
CA GLN A 189 19.68 -13.29 3.96
C GLN A 189 20.32 -12.04 4.58
N ALA A 190 20.45 -12.00 5.90
CA ALA A 190 21.07 -10.88 6.62
C ALA A 190 22.55 -10.69 6.24
N THR A 191 23.30 -11.79 6.02
CA THR A 191 24.70 -11.71 5.60
C THR A 191 24.81 -11.18 4.17
N ILE A 192 23.97 -11.63 3.22
CA ILE A 192 23.94 -11.11 1.85
C ILE A 192 23.62 -9.61 1.87
N GLU A 193 22.60 -9.18 2.60
CA GLU A 193 22.22 -7.77 2.70
C GLU A 193 23.36 -6.92 3.25
N ARG A 194 23.99 -7.36 4.34
CA ARG A 194 25.12 -6.69 4.98
C ARG A 194 26.33 -6.57 4.08
N LEU A 195 26.75 -7.66 3.44
CA LEU A 195 27.89 -7.66 2.53
C LEU A 195 27.60 -6.82 1.29
N SER A 196 26.39 -6.84 0.75
CA SER A 196 26.00 -5.99 -0.38
C SER A 196 26.06 -4.51 0.00
N ALA A 197 25.58 -4.14 1.18
CA ALA A 197 25.68 -2.78 1.69
C ALA A 197 27.16 -2.34 1.85
N GLN A 198 28.02 -3.20 2.40
CA GLN A 198 29.44 -2.90 2.63
C GLN A 198 30.26 -2.82 1.36
N ASN A 199 29.96 -3.62 0.34
CA ASN A 199 30.73 -3.72 -0.89
C ASN A 199 30.20 -2.82 -2.04
N ALA A 200 28.98 -2.28 -1.95
CA ALA A 200 28.49 -1.32 -2.92
C ALA A 200 29.34 -0.04 -2.93
N HIS A 201 29.52 0.60 -4.08
CA HIS A 201 30.15 1.92 -4.16
C HIS A 201 29.30 2.97 -3.43
N VAL A 202 27.95 2.84 -3.54
CA VAL A 202 26.99 3.69 -2.86
C VAL A 202 25.90 2.83 -2.22
N LEU A 203 25.65 3.05 -0.94
CA LEU A 203 24.52 2.51 -0.20
C LEU A 203 23.45 3.59 -0.09
N THR A 204 22.22 3.25 -0.44
CA THR A 204 21.05 4.11 -0.22
C THR A 204 19.95 3.40 0.55
N THR A 205 19.08 4.16 1.16
CA THR A 205 17.84 3.68 1.77
C THR A 205 16.72 4.70 1.57
N VAL A 206 15.50 4.34 1.94
CA VAL A 206 14.30 5.13 1.61
C VAL A 206 13.92 6.20 2.63
N SER A 207 14.47 6.13 3.85
CA SER A 207 14.15 7.08 4.94
C SER A 207 15.27 7.14 5.97
N ASP A 208 15.30 8.23 6.77
CA ASP A 208 16.23 8.36 7.90
C ASP A 208 15.91 7.36 9.02
N VAL A 209 14.66 6.94 9.14
CA VAL A 209 14.26 5.88 10.08
C VAL A 209 15.00 4.59 9.74
N THR A 210 14.96 4.18 8.46
CA THR A 210 15.66 2.97 8.00
C THR A 210 17.19 3.16 7.97
N ALA A 211 17.68 4.38 7.79
CA ALA A 211 19.13 4.65 7.81
C ALA A 211 19.76 4.27 9.15
N ARG A 212 19.08 4.49 10.27
CA ARG A 212 19.54 4.07 11.61
C ARG A 212 19.62 2.56 11.75
N GLU A 213 18.67 1.83 11.13
CA GLU A 213 18.73 0.36 11.10
C GLU A 213 19.92 -0.13 10.27
N CYS A 214 20.22 0.53 9.14
CA CYS A 214 21.37 0.20 8.31
C CYS A 214 22.69 0.33 9.08
N GLU A 215 22.85 1.37 9.87
CA GLU A 215 24.05 1.55 10.69
C GLU A 215 24.29 0.35 11.63
N VAL A 216 23.25 -0.11 12.32
CA VAL A 216 23.33 -1.21 13.28
C VAL A 216 23.45 -2.56 12.58
N PHE A 217 22.51 -2.88 11.69
CA PHE A 217 22.42 -4.23 11.10
C PHE A 217 23.35 -4.44 9.91
N LEU A 218 23.57 -3.42 9.09
CA LEU A 218 24.44 -3.53 7.91
C LEU A 218 25.87 -3.08 8.21
N GLY A 219 26.11 -2.41 9.34
CA GLY A 219 27.42 -1.90 9.74
C GLY A 219 27.92 -0.79 8.81
N ARG A 220 27.01 -0.09 8.15
CA ARG A 220 27.30 1.05 7.29
C ARG A 220 26.13 2.01 7.25
N MET A 221 26.39 3.28 7.52
CA MET A 221 25.42 4.35 7.32
C MET A 221 25.19 4.56 5.81
N PRO A 222 23.95 4.69 5.33
CA PRO A 222 23.68 5.02 3.94
C PRO A 222 24.34 6.33 3.51
N ASP A 223 24.84 6.37 2.29
CA ASP A 223 25.45 7.57 1.72
C ASP A 223 24.40 8.63 1.37
N LEU A 224 23.20 8.18 0.99
CA LEU A 224 22.06 9.03 0.64
C LEU A 224 20.75 8.36 1.05
N VAL A 225 19.78 9.17 1.39
CA VAL A 225 18.37 8.75 1.51
C VAL A 225 17.68 9.06 0.18
N THR A 226 17.03 8.06 -0.40
CA THR A 226 16.31 8.12 -1.68
C THR A 226 14.82 7.89 -1.44
N PRO A 227 14.04 8.95 -1.16
CA PRO A 227 12.60 8.81 -0.89
C PRO A 227 11.85 8.13 -2.04
N ASN A 228 10.86 7.31 -1.71
CA ASN A 228 10.05 6.65 -2.71
C ASN A 228 8.96 7.58 -3.26
N GLY A 229 8.84 7.64 -4.58
CA GLY A 229 7.80 8.40 -5.27
C GLY A 229 6.66 7.55 -5.80
N LEU A 230 5.72 8.23 -6.41
CA LEU A 230 4.66 7.64 -7.24
C LEU A 230 4.65 8.28 -8.63
N ASN A 231 4.06 7.60 -9.59
CA ASN A 231 3.67 8.26 -10.84
C ASN A 231 2.37 9.02 -10.58
N VAL A 232 2.50 10.29 -10.18
CA VAL A 232 1.39 11.12 -9.73
C VAL A 232 0.36 11.32 -10.84
N VAL A 233 0.80 11.51 -12.07
CA VAL A 233 -0.07 11.69 -13.26
C VAL A 233 -1.04 10.53 -13.44
N ARG A 234 -0.62 9.29 -13.15
CA ARG A 234 -1.49 8.11 -13.22
C ARG A 234 -2.62 8.12 -12.18
N PHE A 235 -2.40 8.79 -11.06
CA PHE A 235 -3.33 8.82 -9.93
C PHE A 235 -4.11 10.13 -9.82
N GLN A 236 -3.63 11.21 -10.44
CA GLN A 236 -4.34 12.49 -10.45
C GLN A 236 -5.59 12.43 -11.33
N ALA A 237 -6.66 13.03 -10.84
CA ALA A 237 -7.85 13.33 -11.60
C ALA A 237 -7.98 14.86 -11.66
N VAL A 238 -7.12 15.50 -12.46
CA VAL A 238 -7.03 16.94 -12.57
C VAL A 238 -8.42 17.52 -12.84
N HIS A 239 -8.87 18.45 -11.99
CA HIS A 239 -10.18 19.12 -11.99
C HIS A 239 -11.42 18.26 -11.64
N GLU A 240 -11.30 16.93 -11.47
CA GLU A 240 -12.45 16.05 -11.19
C GLU A 240 -12.46 15.47 -9.79
N PHE A 241 -11.41 15.62 -9.00
CA PHE A 241 -11.24 14.90 -7.74
C PHE A 241 -12.36 15.17 -6.71
N GLN A 242 -12.97 16.36 -6.70
CA GLN A 242 -14.14 16.64 -5.85
C GLN A 242 -15.40 15.91 -6.34
N ASN A 243 -15.62 15.89 -7.66
CA ASN A 243 -16.73 15.14 -8.26
C ASN A 243 -16.57 13.65 -8.04
N LEU A 244 -15.35 13.13 -8.20
CA LEU A 244 -15.03 11.73 -7.94
C LEU A 244 -15.20 11.38 -6.46
N HIS A 245 -14.83 12.29 -5.54
CA HIS A 245 -15.10 12.06 -4.12
C HIS A 245 -16.60 11.92 -3.86
N VAL A 246 -17.44 12.82 -4.37
CA VAL A 246 -18.88 12.73 -4.20
C VAL A 246 -19.41 11.40 -4.75
N LYS A 247 -19.05 11.07 -5.99
CA LYS A 247 -19.48 9.85 -6.67
C LYS A 247 -19.12 8.57 -5.88
N TYR A 248 -17.88 8.46 -5.43
CA TYR A 248 -17.45 7.25 -4.72
C TYR A 248 -17.88 7.24 -3.25
N LYS A 249 -18.05 8.43 -2.64
CA LYS A 249 -18.69 8.54 -1.33
C LYS A 249 -20.12 7.99 -1.35
N GLU A 250 -20.89 8.29 -2.37
CA GLU A 250 -22.25 7.76 -2.55
C GLU A 250 -22.26 6.23 -2.61
N ARG A 251 -21.29 5.61 -3.28
CA ARG A 251 -21.14 4.16 -3.29
C ARG A 251 -20.80 3.57 -1.91
N ILE A 252 -19.96 4.26 -1.13
CA ILE A 252 -19.70 3.88 0.26
C ILE A 252 -20.97 4.06 1.11
N GLN A 253 -21.76 5.11 0.85
CA GLN A 253 -23.05 5.33 1.53
C GLN A 253 -24.05 4.22 1.25
N GLU A 254 -24.11 3.68 0.04
CA GLU A 254 -24.94 2.52 -0.30
C GLU A 254 -24.58 1.31 0.57
N PHE A 255 -23.29 1.02 0.75
CA PHE A 255 -22.87 -0.04 1.67
C PHE A 255 -23.30 0.27 3.11
N VAL A 256 -23.08 1.49 3.59
CA VAL A 256 -23.42 1.92 4.96
C VAL A 256 -24.92 1.85 5.20
N LEU A 257 -25.75 2.24 4.23
CA LEU A 257 -27.21 2.07 4.28
C LEU A 257 -27.59 0.60 4.49
N GLY A 258 -27.07 -0.30 3.61
CA GLY A 258 -27.37 -1.73 3.72
C GLY A 258 -26.89 -2.36 5.01
N HIS A 259 -25.77 -1.89 5.54
CA HIS A 259 -25.12 -2.49 6.70
C HIS A 259 -25.69 -2.03 8.05
N PHE A 260 -26.04 -0.76 8.20
CA PHE A 260 -26.45 -0.16 9.50
C PHE A 260 -27.94 0.08 9.61
N PHE A 261 -28.63 0.50 8.54
CA PHE A 261 -30.00 0.96 8.60
C PHE A 261 -31.06 -0.12 8.82
N PRO A 262 -30.79 -1.42 8.61
CA PRO A 262 -31.65 -2.46 9.14
C PRO A 262 -31.86 -2.34 10.65
N SER A 263 -30.82 -2.04 11.41
CA SER A 263 -30.84 -1.96 12.88
C SER A 263 -31.25 -0.58 13.37
N TYR A 264 -30.58 0.47 12.93
CA TYR A 264 -30.86 1.87 13.28
C TYR A 264 -30.32 2.80 12.18
N SER A 265 -30.81 4.03 12.14
CA SER A 265 -30.41 5.02 11.14
C SER A 265 -29.68 6.21 11.77
N PHE A 266 -28.85 6.86 10.98
CA PHE A 266 -28.18 8.12 11.30
C PHE A 266 -28.03 8.99 10.04
N ASP A 267 -27.76 10.27 10.22
CA ASP A 267 -27.65 11.24 9.14
C ASP A 267 -26.39 11.01 8.30
N LEU A 268 -26.56 10.58 7.04
CA LEU A 268 -25.46 10.31 6.12
C LEU A 268 -24.72 11.59 5.68
N ASP A 269 -25.36 12.75 5.70
CA ASP A 269 -24.73 14.04 5.39
C ASP A 269 -23.81 14.51 6.53
N LYS A 270 -24.06 14.00 7.75
CA LYS A 270 -23.26 14.22 8.93
C LYS A 270 -22.36 13.02 9.25
N THR A 271 -22.08 12.18 8.26
CA THR A 271 -21.23 10.99 8.42
C THR A 271 -19.90 11.15 7.69
N LEU A 272 -18.82 10.85 8.38
CA LEU A 272 -17.47 10.82 7.84
C LEU A 272 -16.98 9.38 7.72
N TYR A 273 -16.32 9.09 6.60
CA TYR A 273 -15.73 7.78 6.31
C TYR A 273 -14.23 7.85 6.48
N PHE A 274 -13.72 7.18 7.51
CA PHE A 274 -12.30 7.00 7.76
C PHE A 274 -11.89 5.59 7.34
N PHE A 275 -10.63 5.39 7.01
CA PHE A 275 -10.14 4.06 6.73
C PHE A 275 -8.68 3.87 7.11
N THR A 276 -8.32 2.63 7.38
CA THR A 276 -6.94 2.15 7.41
C THR A 276 -6.84 0.90 6.55
N SER A 277 -5.69 0.69 5.92
CA SER A 277 -5.45 -0.49 5.10
C SER A 277 -3.98 -0.90 5.12
N GLY A 278 -3.74 -2.21 5.01
CA GLY A 278 -2.39 -2.75 5.00
C GLY A 278 -2.40 -4.26 5.23
N ARG A 279 -1.21 -4.85 5.33
CA ARG A 279 -1.07 -6.22 5.81
C ARG A 279 -1.45 -6.28 7.29
N TYR A 280 -1.95 -7.43 7.73
CA TYR A 280 -2.21 -7.63 9.14
C TYR A 280 -0.88 -7.76 9.92
N GLU A 281 -0.44 -6.63 10.41
CA GLU A 281 0.69 -6.50 11.34
C GLU A 281 0.19 -5.58 12.47
N TYR A 282 -0.46 -6.17 13.49
CA TYR A 282 -1.33 -5.48 14.45
C TYR A 282 -0.71 -4.23 15.06
N SER A 283 0.51 -4.33 15.60
CA SER A 283 1.22 -3.20 16.20
C SER A 283 2.06 -2.41 15.18
N ASN A 284 2.70 -3.09 14.21
CA ASN A 284 3.55 -2.43 13.21
C ASN A 284 2.76 -1.48 12.30
N LYS A 285 1.56 -1.88 11.87
CA LYS A 285 0.67 -1.02 11.08
C LYS A 285 -0.15 -0.05 11.94
N GLY A 286 -0.06 -0.16 13.27
CA GLY A 286 -0.72 0.71 14.22
C GLY A 286 -2.22 0.48 14.32
N TYR A 287 -2.71 -0.74 14.07
CA TYR A 287 -4.12 -1.08 14.31
C TYR A 287 -4.47 -0.96 15.79
N ASP A 288 -3.57 -1.37 16.68
CA ASP A 288 -3.67 -1.20 18.13
C ASP A 288 -3.90 0.27 18.52
N LEU A 289 -3.05 1.17 18.03
CA LEU A 289 -3.14 2.60 18.30
C LEU A 289 -4.40 3.22 17.66
N THR A 290 -4.76 2.77 16.47
CA THR A 290 -5.96 3.24 15.77
C THR A 290 -7.22 2.91 16.56
N LEU A 291 -7.35 1.67 17.01
CA LEU A 291 -8.51 1.22 17.77
C LEU A 291 -8.62 1.93 19.12
N GLU A 292 -7.53 2.09 19.85
CA GLU A 292 -7.49 2.84 21.11
C GLU A 292 -7.89 4.31 20.90
N ALA A 293 -7.36 4.95 19.85
CA ALA A 293 -7.73 6.33 19.53
C ALA A 293 -9.21 6.46 19.13
N LEU A 294 -9.77 5.47 18.43
CA LEU A 294 -11.20 5.44 18.07
C LEU A 294 -12.10 5.28 19.28
N ALA A 295 -11.72 4.45 20.26
CA ALA A 295 -12.46 4.32 21.51
C ALA A 295 -12.50 5.66 22.27
N ARG A 296 -11.35 6.36 22.35
CA ARG A 296 -11.27 7.70 22.96
C ARG A 296 -12.05 8.74 22.15
N LEU A 297 -11.99 8.67 20.81
CA LEU A 297 -12.78 9.53 19.94
C LEU A 297 -14.27 9.34 20.18
N ASN A 298 -14.74 8.09 20.24
CA ASN A 298 -16.14 7.77 20.51
C ASN A 298 -16.59 8.40 21.84
N TRP A 299 -15.81 8.20 22.90
CA TRP A 299 -16.07 8.83 24.19
C TRP A 299 -16.14 10.36 24.10
N LYS A 300 -15.15 11.03 23.46
CA LYS A 300 -15.13 12.49 23.29
C LYS A 300 -16.35 13.00 22.51
N MET A 301 -16.75 12.31 21.44
CA MET A 301 -17.91 12.69 20.63
C MET A 301 -19.22 12.53 21.39
N VAL A 302 -19.38 11.46 22.16
CA VAL A 302 -20.55 11.23 23.01
C VAL A 302 -20.65 12.29 24.12
N GLN A 303 -19.54 12.57 24.84
CA GLN A 303 -19.50 13.59 25.88
C GLN A 303 -19.80 15.00 25.34
N ALA A 304 -19.33 15.31 24.14
CA ALA A 304 -19.60 16.58 23.47
C ALA A 304 -21.00 16.64 22.82
N ASN A 305 -21.82 15.59 22.97
CA ASN A 305 -23.13 15.45 22.32
C ASN A 305 -23.10 15.81 20.82
N MET A 306 -22.06 15.34 20.12
CA MET A 306 -21.89 15.68 18.70
C MET A 306 -22.94 14.99 17.84
N ASP A 307 -23.48 15.73 16.88
CA ASP A 307 -24.42 15.23 15.88
C ASP A 307 -23.67 14.83 14.57
N MET A 308 -22.55 14.15 14.75
CA MET A 308 -21.72 13.62 13.66
C MET A 308 -21.49 12.13 13.92
N THR A 309 -21.38 11.35 12.85
CA THR A 309 -21.02 9.93 12.91
C THR A 309 -19.71 9.71 12.16
N VAL A 310 -18.86 8.85 12.67
CA VAL A 310 -17.66 8.37 11.98
C VAL A 310 -17.84 6.88 11.70
N VAL A 311 -17.69 6.46 10.44
CA VAL A 311 -17.59 5.05 10.07
C VAL A 311 -16.13 4.79 9.72
N MET A 312 -15.48 3.94 10.50
CA MET A 312 -14.10 3.52 10.32
C MET A 312 -14.03 2.18 9.62
N PHE A 313 -13.45 2.16 8.43
CA PHE A 313 -13.15 0.95 7.68
C PHE A 313 -11.75 0.46 8.01
N ILE A 314 -11.63 -0.78 8.48
CA ILE A 314 -10.36 -1.46 8.70
C ILE A 314 -10.24 -2.54 7.63
N VAL A 315 -9.32 -2.33 6.68
CA VAL A 315 -9.14 -3.17 5.49
C VAL A 315 -7.80 -3.89 5.59
N THR A 316 -7.82 -5.17 5.93
CA THR A 316 -6.60 -5.97 6.03
C THR A 316 -6.90 -7.44 5.80
N LYS A 317 -6.07 -8.10 4.99
CA LYS A 317 -6.32 -9.48 4.61
C LYS A 317 -6.05 -10.43 5.78
N GLN A 318 -7.09 -11.22 6.11
CA GLN A 318 -7.02 -12.32 7.07
C GLN A 318 -7.72 -13.55 6.49
N PRO A 319 -7.40 -14.76 6.95
CA PRO A 319 -8.15 -15.95 6.57
C PRO A 319 -9.61 -15.87 7.04
N TYR A 320 -10.53 -16.13 6.12
CA TYR A 320 -11.97 -16.17 6.41
C TYR A 320 -12.63 -17.33 5.66
N HIS A 321 -13.79 -17.77 6.15
CA HIS A 321 -14.60 -18.80 5.49
C HIS A 321 -15.48 -18.22 4.39
N SER A 322 -16.25 -17.18 4.70
CA SER A 322 -17.20 -16.53 3.79
C SER A 322 -17.53 -15.11 4.25
N ILE A 323 -18.20 -14.35 3.39
CA ILE A 323 -18.90 -13.13 3.85
C ILE A 323 -20.02 -13.57 4.80
N THR A 324 -20.17 -12.87 5.92
CA THR A 324 -21.22 -13.16 6.89
C THR A 324 -22.60 -13.15 6.22
N PRO A 325 -23.42 -14.21 6.33
CA PRO A 325 -24.70 -14.33 5.61
C PRO A 325 -25.65 -13.15 5.84
N HIS A 326 -25.72 -12.64 7.08
CA HIS A 326 -26.53 -11.47 7.42
C HIS A 326 -26.10 -10.22 6.64
N VAL A 327 -24.80 -9.99 6.42
CA VAL A 327 -24.27 -8.84 5.66
C VAL A 327 -24.68 -8.94 4.19
N LEU A 328 -24.58 -10.13 3.60
CA LEU A 328 -25.04 -10.37 2.22
C LEU A 328 -26.56 -10.22 2.08
N GLN A 329 -27.33 -10.74 3.03
CA GLN A 329 -28.79 -10.63 3.02
C GLN A 329 -29.21 -9.18 3.12
N SER A 330 -28.61 -8.40 4.01
CA SER A 330 -28.91 -6.96 4.16
C SER A 330 -28.64 -6.20 2.88
N ARG A 331 -27.56 -6.54 2.16
CA ARG A 331 -27.26 -5.95 0.84
C ARG A 331 -28.32 -6.32 -0.19
N ALA A 332 -28.70 -7.59 -0.28
CA ALA A 332 -29.70 -8.04 -1.24
C ALA A 332 -31.09 -7.39 -0.99
N VAL A 333 -31.48 -7.23 0.27
CA VAL A 333 -32.74 -6.55 0.62
C VAL A 333 -32.66 -5.04 0.30
N LEU A 334 -31.50 -4.39 0.47
CA LEU A 334 -31.31 -3.00 0.03
C LEU A 334 -31.51 -2.86 -1.48
N ASP A 335 -30.92 -3.75 -2.27
CA ASP A 335 -31.03 -3.74 -3.73
C ASP A 335 -32.51 -3.94 -4.15
N GLU A 336 -33.23 -4.87 -3.50
CA GLU A 336 -34.69 -5.05 -3.73
C GLU A 336 -35.50 -3.80 -3.35
N LEU A 337 -35.13 -3.13 -2.26
CA LEU A 337 -35.76 -1.87 -1.84
C LEU A 337 -35.55 -0.77 -2.88
N GLN A 338 -34.35 -0.60 -3.38
CA GLN A 338 -34.02 0.36 -4.44
C GLN A 338 -34.77 0.07 -5.74
N GLU A 339 -34.80 -1.19 -6.19
CA GLU A 339 -35.56 -1.59 -7.38
C GLU A 339 -37.06 -1.30 -7.22
N THR A 340 -37.63 -1.62 -6.07
CA THR A 340 -39.04 -1.36 -5.76
C THR A 340 -39.34 0.14 -5.79
N CYS A 341 -38.48 0.98 -5.15
CA CYS A 341 -38.65 2.42 -5.15
C CYS A 341 -38.54 3.01 -6.56
N THR A 342 -37.57 2.56 -7.36
CA THR A 342 -37.39 3.01 -8.75
C THR A 342 -38.61 2.65 -9.62
N ALA A 343 -39.18 1.46 -9.45
CA ALA A 343 -40.39 1.04 -10.15
C ALA A 343 -41.60 1.91 -9.78
N ILE A 344 -41.75 2.24 -8.49
CA ILE A 344 -42.80 3.15 -7.99
C ILE A 344 -42.60 4.56 -8.56
N GLU A 345 -41.38 5.10 -8.52
CA GLU A 345 -41.03 6.41 -9.07
C GLU A 345 -41.45 6.55 -10.52
N LYS A 346 -41.07 5.56 -11.36
CA LYS A 346 -41.42 5.52 -12.77
C LYS A 346 -42.94 5.50 -12.97
N GLN A 347 -43.64 4.65 -12.24
CA GLN A 347 -45.09 4.52 -12.34
C GLN A 347 -45.82 5.81 -11.94
N VAL A 348 -45.41 6.42 -10.82
CA VAL A 348 -45.95 7.69 -10.35
C VAL A 348 -45.68 8.82 -11.34
N GLY A 349 -44.47 8.90 -11.91
CA GLY A 349 -44.10 9.90 -12.89
C GLY A 349 -44.93 9.80 -14.17
N GLU A 350 -45.10 8.60 -14.74
CA GLU A 350 -45.92 8.37 -15.93
C GLU A 350 -47.38 8.74 -15.70
N ARG A 351 -47.99 8.32 -14.59
CA ARG A 351 -49.40 8.60 -14.27
C ARG A 351 -49.62 10.06 -13.92
N LEU A 352 -48.70 10.73 -13.23
CA LEU A 352 -48.78 12.15 -12.94
C LEU A 352 -48.75 12.95 -14.22
N PHE A 353 -47.84 12.61 -15.16
CA PHE A 353 -47.79 13.29 -16.47
C PHE A 353 -49.12 13.18 -17.24
N LEU A 354 -49.67 11.95 -17.32
CA LEU A 354 -50.94 11.72 -18.01
C LEU A 354 -52.12 12.44 -17.34
N ALA A 355 -52.20 12.39 -16.02
CA ALA A 355 -53.25 13.06 -15.25
C ALA A 355 -53.19 14.56 -15.38
N THR A 356 -51.98 15.16 -15.38
CA THR A 356 -51.78 16.59 -15.56
C THR A 356 -52.08 17.03 -17.00
N ALA A 357 -51.68 16.24 -18.01
CA ALA A 357 -51.95 16.55 -19.43
C ALA A 357 -53.42 16.42 -19.81
N ALA A 358 -54.18 15.55 -19.15
CA ALA A 358 -55.61 15.31 -19.43
C ALA A 358 -56.55 16.11 -18.53
N GLY A 359 -56.05 16.65 -17.41
CA GLY A 359 -56.86 17.31 -16.39
C GLY A 359 -57.19 18.77 -16.72
N SER A 360 -58.43 19.16 -16.40
CA SER A 360 -58.88 20.54 -16.43
C SER A 360 -58.77 21.26 -15.07
N ASP A 361 -58.48 20.50 -14.03
CA ASP A 361 -58.39 21.00 -12.63
C ASP A 361 -56.95 21.47 -12.32
N HIS A 362 -56.81 22.65 -11.75
CA HIS A 362 -55.53 23.22 -11.32
C HIS A 362 -55.01 22.63 -9.98
N LYS A 363 -55.53 21.49 -9.56
CA LYS A 363 -55.14 20.83 -8.30
C LYS A 363 -54.17 19.68 -8.58
N MET A 364 -53.11 19.59 -7.74
CA MET A 364 -52.20 18.47 -7.80
C MET A 364 -52.93 17.18 -7.42
N PRO A 365 -52.86 16.10 -8.21
CA PRO A 365 -53.46 14.83 -7.89
C PRO A 365 -52.82 14.19 -6.65
N ASP A 366 -53.58 13.35 -5.92
CA ASP A 366 -53.02 12.54 -4.84
C ASP A 366 -52.12 11.44 -5.41
N LEU A 367 -50.83 11.55 -5.17
CA LEU A 367 -49.79 10.64 -5.69
C LEU A 367 -49.99 9.21 -5.17
N ASN A 368 -50.64 9.01 -4.01
CA ASN A 368 -50.90 7.68 -3.47
C ASN A 368 -51.82 6.85 -4.40
N ASN A 369 -52.67 7.50 -5.18
CA ASN A 369 -53.56 6.81 -6.12
C ASN A 369 -52.83 6.32 -7.36
N PHE A 370 -51.57 6.76 -7.59
CA PHE A 370 -50.78 6.36 -8.75
C PHE A 370 -49.88 5.15 -8.52
N VAL A 371 -49.78 4.69 -7.28
CA VAL A 371 -49.03 3.48 -6.91
C VAL A 371 -49.95 2.27 -6.89
N ASP A 372 -49.66 1.25 -7.72
CA ASP A 372 -50.41 0.01 -7.72
C ASP A 372 -50.30 -0.73 -6.38
N GLU A 373 -51.33 -1.47 -6.06
CA GLU A 373 -51.41 -2.27 -4.82
C GLU A 373 -50.26 -3.28 -4.77
N TYR A 374 -49.87 -3.87 -5.90
CA TYR A 374 -48.71 -4.77 -5.99
C TYR A 374 -47.44 -4.14 -5.43
N TRP A 375 -47.09 -2.92 -5.89
CA TRP A 375 -45.88 -2.24 -5.45
C TRP A 375 -45.97 -1.77 -3.98
N ARG A 376 -47.15 -1.37 -3.53
CA ARG A 376 -47.37 -1.03 -2.13
C ARG A 376 -47.17 -2.23 -1.20
N LEU A 377 -47.68 -3.41 -1.58
CA LEU A 377 -47.53 -4.64 -0.81
C LEU A 377 -46.08 -5.12 -0.85
N ARG A 378 -45.41 -5.08 -2.04
CA ARG A 378 -43.99 -5.41 -2.18
C ARG A 378 -43.14 -4.54 -1.28
N LEU A 379 -43.29 -3.21 -1.33
CA LEU A 379 -42.56 -2.28 -0.49
C LEU A 379 -42.76 -2.57 1.01
N ARG A 380 -43.99 -2.79 1.46
CA ARG A 380 -44.27 -3.14 2.86
C ARG A 380 -43.59 -4.44 3.29
N ARG A 381 -43.61 -5.45 2.42
CA ARG A 381 -42.96 -6.74 2.69
C ARG A 381 -41.44 -6.56 2.79
N THR A 382 -40.84 -5.84 1.85
CA THR A 382 -39.40 -5.55 1.85
C THR A 382 -38.99 -4.79 3.11
N ILE A 383 -39.76 -3.78 3.55
CA ILE A 383 -39.51 -3.04 4.80
C ILE A 383 -39.55 -3.96 6.01
N GLN A 384 -40.51 -4.89 6.08
CA GLN A 384 -40.59 -5.84 7.19
C GLN A 384 -39.42 -6.83 7.22
N THR A 385 -38.91 -7.24 6.04
CA THR A 385 -37.72 -8.09 5.93
C THR A 385 -36.43 -7.32 6.21
N TRP A 386 -36.45 -6.01 5.96
CA TRP A 386 -35.32 -5.11 6.13
C TRP A 386 -34.94 -4.88 7.59
N LYS A 387 -35.94 -4.69 8.48
CA LYS A 387 -35.70 -4.30 9.86
C LYS A 387 -35.31 -5.48 10.74
N THR A 388 -34.32 -5.25 11.60
CA THR A 388 -33.83 -6.21 12.61
C THR A 388 -33.52 -5.51 13.93
N ASP A 389 -33.61 -6.26 15.02
CA ASP A 389 -33.21 -5.82 16.35
C ASP A 389 -31.75 -6.17 16.68
N GLU A 390 -31.06 -6.87 15.77
CA GLU A 390 -29.64 -7.21 15.94
C GLU A 390 -28.75 -6.01 15.65
N LEU A 391 -27.62 -5.91 16.35
CA LEU A 391 -26.62 -4.88 16.08
C LEU A 391 -25.93 -5.15 14.73
N PRO A 392 -25.54 -4.08 13.98
CA PRO A 392 -24.77 -4.23 12.76
C PRO A 392 -23.44 -4.93 13.05
N ALA A 393 -23.12 -5.96 12.28
CA ALA A 393 -21.87 -6.68 12.43
C ALA A 393 -20.67 -5.75 12.24
N PHE A 394 -19.74 -5.72 13.18
CA PHE A 394 -18.52 -4.94 13.00
C PHE A 394 -17.45 -5.67 12.16
N VAL A 395 -17.62 -6.97 11.87
CA VAL A 395 -16.81 -7.76 10.95
C VAL A 395 -17.68 -8.22 9.78
N THR A 396 -17.24 -7.99 8.55
CA THR A 396 -18.01 -8.31 7.33
C THR A 396 -17.94 -9.77 6.91
N HIS A 397 -17.02 -10.56 7.48
CA HIS A 397 -16.79 -11.96 7.12
C HIS A 397 -16.65 -12.84 8.36
N ASP A 398 -16.89 -14.13 8.19
CA ASP A 398 -16.65 -15.15 9.20
C ASP A 398 -15.16 -15.52 9.18
N LEU A 399 -14.41 -14.98 10.15
CA LEU A 399 -12.98 -15.25 10.29
C LEU A 399 -12.73 -16.69 10.71
N VAL A 400 -11.63 -17.27 10.22
CA VAL A 400 -11.17 -18.61 10.65
C VAL A 400 -10.80 -18.60 12.13
N GLU A 401 -10.13 -17.52 12.59
CA GLU A 401 -9.75 -17.32 13.99
C GLU A 401 -10.01 -15.86 14.40
N SER A 402 -10.31 -15.66 15.68
CA SER A 402 -10.40 -14.30 16.25
C SER A 402 -9.01 -13.66 16.27
N ASP A 403 -8.95 -12.39 15.95
CA ASP A 403 -7.70 -11.62 15.93
C ASP A 403 -7.73 -10.42 16.89
N GLY A 404 -6.61 -9.73 17.04
CA GLY A 404 -6.47 -8.61 17.96
C GLY A 404 -7.43 -7.45 17.67
N ILE A 405 -7.88 -7.26 16.42
CA ILE A 405 -8.88 -6.24 16.06
C ILE A 405 -10.23 -6.61 16.65
N VAL A 406 -10.66 -7.87 16.45
CA VAL A 406 -11.93 -8.38 16.96
C VAL A 406 -11.95 -8.38 18.50
N GLU A 407 -10.85 -8.83 19.11
CA GLU A 407 -10.72 -8.87 20.57
C GLU A 407 -10.79 -7.47 21.18
N PHE A 408 -10.05 -6.52 20.62
CA PHE A 408 -10.09 -5.13 21.10
C PHE A 408 -11.48 -4.52 20.96
N CYS A 409 -12.14 -4.66 19.80
CA CYS A 409 -13.48 -4.12 19.58
C CYS A 409 -14.49 -4.65 20.60
N ARG A 410 -14.42 -5.94 20.94
CA ARG A 410 -15.28 -6.55 21.98
C ARG A 410 -14.95 -6.01 23.37
N GLN A 411 -13.66 -5.94 23.74
CA GLN A 411 -13.23 -5.44 25.06
C GLN A 411 -13.56 -3.96 25.26
N ALA A 412 -13.38 -3.14 24.23
CA ALA A 412 -13.69 -1.71 24.27
C ALA A 412 -15.17 -1.39 24.03
N ASN A 413 -16.01 -2.42 23.84
CA ASN A 413 -17.43 -2.29 23.49
C ASN A 413 -17.68 -1.44 22.22
N LEU A 414 -16.74 -1.47 21.26
CA LEU A 414 -16.89 -0.87 19.93
C LEU A 414 -17.59 -1.85 18.97
N VAL A 415 -18.82 -2.19 19.29
CA VAL A 415 -19.62 -3.22 18.59
C VAL A 415 -20.81 -2.62 17.85
N ASN A 416 -20.70 -1.39 17.42
CA ASN A 416 -21.71 -0.67 16.65
C ASN A 416 -23.03 -0.45 17.40
N ASN A 417 -22.96 -0.15 18.71
CA ASN A 417 -24.16 0.25 19.44
C ASN A 417 -24.78 1.52 18.84
N GLU A 418 -26.09 1.67 18.89
CA GLU A 418 -26.80 2.83 18.33
C GLU A 418 -26.25 4.17 18.87
N ARG A 419 -25.96 4.23 20.18
CA ARG A 419 -25.46 5.45 20.86
C ARG A 419 -24.01 5.82 20.52
N ASP A 420 -23.24 4.90 19.95
CA ASP A 420 -21.86 5.16 19.56
C ASP A 420 -21.80 6.13 18.38
N ARG A 421 -20.88 7.08 18.45
CA ARG A 421 -20.61 8.03 17.35
C ARG A 421 -19.55 7.52 16.39
N VAL A 422 -18.76 6.53 16.80
CA VAL A 422 -17.80 5.82 15.97
C VAL A 422 -18.32 4.41 15.70
N LYS A 423 -18.45 4.09 14.43
CA LYS A 423 -18.87 2.78 13.92
C LYS A 423 -17.68 2.09 13.28
N ILE A 424 -17.55 0.79 13.49
CA ILE A 424 -16.44 -0.02 12.96
C ILE A 424 -16.96 -0.94 11.86
N VAL A 425 -16.23 -0.98 10.75
CA VAL A 425 -16.40 -1.97 9.68
C VAL A 425 -15.04 -2.61 9.42
N TYR A 426 -14.85 -3.80 9.98
CA TYR A 426 -13.68 -4.61 9.72
C TYR A 426 -13.91 -5.49 8.49
N HIS A 427 -13.13 -5.24 7.43
CA HIS A 427 -13.18 -5.96 6.17
C HIS A 427 -11.89 -6.76 5.97
N PRO A 428 -11.90 -8.10 6.20
CA PRO A 428 -10.70 -8.93 6.19
C PRO A 428 -10.30 -9.40 4.77
N ASP A 429 -10.51 -8.58 3.76
CA ASP A 429 -10.13 -8.86 2.39
C ASP A 429 -9.73 -7.58 1.63
N PHE A 430 -9.26 -7.73 0.40
CA PHE A 430 -8.98 -6.60 -0.46
C PHE A 430 -10.25 -5.93 -0.98
N ILE A 431 -10.22 -4.61 -1.09
CA ILE A 431 -11.25 -3.86 -1.82
C ILE A 431 -11.02 -4.09 -3.32
N SER A 432 -11.99 -4.66 -3.98
CA SER A 432 -11.97 -4.90 -5.42
C SER A 432 -13.34 -4.62 -6.06
N SER A 433 -13.34 -4.31 -7.34
CA SER A 433 -14.57 -4.05 -8.10
C SER A 433 -15.49 -5.28 -8.22
N THR A 434 -14.93 -6.48 -8.01
CA THR A 434 -15.68 -7.75 -8.00
C THR A 434 -16.24 -8.09 -6.62
N ASN A 435 -15.87 -7.34 -5.58
CA ASN A 435 -16.40 -7.56 -4.22
C ASN A 435 -17.86 -7.14 -4.16
N PRO A 436 -18.80 -8.04 -3.77
CA PRO A 436 -20.24 -7.76 -3.79
C PRO A 436 -20.67 -6.69 -2.78
N LEU A 437 -19.84 -6.40 -1.77
CA LEU A 437 -20.19 -5.43 -0.73
C LEU A 437 -19.97 -3.99 -1.20
N PHE A 438 -18.86 -3.69 -1.86
CA PHE A 438 -18.47 -2.33 -2.23
C PHE A 438 -18.61 -2.04 -3.74
N GLY A 439 -18.27 -3.00 -4.60
CA GLY A 439 -18.26 -2.81 -6.06
C GLY A 439 -17.34 -1.68 -6.52
N LEU A 440 -16.27 -1.41 -5.78
CA LEU A 440 -15.28 -0.35 -6.02
C LEU A 440 -13.89 -0.96 -6.12
N ASP A 441 -13.03 -0.43 -6.95
CA ASP A 441 -11.60 -0.68 -6.80
C ASP A 441 -11.02 0.10 -5.60
N TYR A 442 -9.82 -0.29 -5.15
CA TYR A 442 -9.19 0.32 -3.98
C TYR A 442 -8.99 1.83 -4.14
N GLY A 443 -8.58 2.30 -5.33
CA GLY A 443 -8.37 3.72 -5.58
C GLY A 443 -9.67 4.53 -5.52
N GLN A 444 -10.76 3.97 -6.01
CA GLN A 444 -12.11 4.54 -5.94
C GLN A 444 -12.60 4.61 -4.48
N PHE A 445 -12.40 3.54 -3.72
CA PHE A 445 -12.73 3.48 -2.30
C PHE A 445 -11.97 4.56 -1.51
N VAL A 446 -10.64 4.68 -1.69
CA VAL A 446 -9.83 5.72 -1.07
C VAL A 446 -10.37 7.11 -1.39
N ARG A 447 -10.70 7.40 -2.65
CA ARG A 447 -11.27 8.70 -3.06
C ARG A 447 -12.62 9.01 -2.39
N GLY A 448 -13.44 7.99 -2.11
CA GLY A 448 -14.71 8.13 -1.42
C GLY A 448 -14.58 8.41 0.07
N CYS A 449 -13.43 8.08 0.68
CA CYS A 449 -13.17 8.32 2.08
C CYS A 449 -12.78 9.79 2.37
N HIS A 450 -12.95 10.20 3.64
CA HIS A 450 -12.63 11.54 4.11
C HIS A 450 -11.22 11.65 4.71
N LEU A 451 -10.73 10.55 5.32
CA LEU A 451 -9.45 10.53 6.02
C LEU A 451 -8.84 9.12 5.98
N GLY A 452 -7.57 9.01 5.59
CA GLY A 452 -6.77 7.81 5.76
C GLY A 452 -6.02 7.84 7.10
N VAL A 453 -5.91 6.70 7.80
CA VAL A 453 -5.35 6.63 9.16
C VAL A 453 -4.32 5.51 9.24
N PHE A 454 -3.02 5.88 9.28
CA PHE A 454 -1.90 4.94 9.20
C PHE A 454 -0.80 5.27 10.23
N PRO A 455 -1.08 5.16 11.54
CA PRO A 455 -0.12 5.52 12.59
C PRO A 455 0.88 4.40 12.86
N SER A 456 1.59 3.94 11.82
CA SER A 456 2.48 2.78 11.88
C SER A 456 3.60 2.96 12.92
N TYR A 457 3.94 1.87 13.62
CA TYR A 457 5.13 1.79 14.47
C TYR A 457 6.37 1.44 13.64
N TYR A 458 6.23 0.52 12.68
CA TYR A 458 7.28 0.14 11.75
C TYR A 458 6.78 0.27 10.30
N GLU A 459 7.28 1.27 9.62
CA GLU A 459 6.95 1.54 8.21
C GLU A 459 8.15 2.21 7.52
N PRO A 460 9.02 1.46 6.87
CA PRO A 460 10.22 2.00 6.23
C PRO A 460 9.97 3.17 5.29
N TRP A 461 8.84 3.16 4.56
CA TRP A 461 8.38 4.29 3.78
C TRP A 461 6.95 4.68 4.13
N GLY A 462 5.93 4.01 3.59
CA GLY A 462 4.51 4.30 3.78
C GLY A 462 3.83 4.76 2.50
N TYR A 463 3.56 3.81 1.61
CA TYR A 463 2.83 4.09 0.37
C TYR A 463 1.37 4.43 0.61
N THR A 464 0.69 3.81 1.57
CA THR A 464 -0.74 4.04 1.82
C THR A 464 -1.07 5.49 2.16
N PRO A 465 -0.38 6.19 3.07
CA PRO A 465 -0.60 7.62 3.28
C PRO A 465 -0.21 8.46 2.05
N LEU A 466 0.85 8.12 1.33
CA LEU A 466 1.25 8.79 0.11
C LEU A 466 0.17 8.64 -0.99
N GLU A 467 -0.41 7.47 -1.15
CA GLU A 467 -1.52 7.22 -2.07
C GLU A 467 -2.78 8.01 -1.72
N CYS A 468 -3.05 8.27 -0.44
CA CYS A 468 -4.11 9.17 -0.02
C CYS A 468 -3.84 10.59 -0.50
N VAL A 469 -2.63 11.11 -0.26
CA VAL A 469 -2.22 12.46 -0.69
C VAL A 469 -2.40 12.65 -2.18
N VAL A 470 -1.93 11.73 -3.00
CA VAL A 470 -2.02 11.81 -4.46
C VAL A 470 -3.47 11.74 -4.96
N ARG A 471 -4.38 11.19 -4.17
CA ARG A 471 -5.83 11.14 -4.47
C ARG A 471 -6.62 12.29 -3.83
N GLY A 472 -5.93 13.28 -3.24
CA GLY A 472 -6.57 14.40 -2.57
C GLY A 472 -7.27 14.02 -1.27
N VAL A 473 -6.84 12.97 -0.58
CA VAL A 473 -7.41 12.52 0.69
C VAL A 473 -6.46 12.87 1.84
N PRO A 474 -6.90 13.67 2.82
CA PRO A 474 -6.13 13.92 4.04
C PRO A 474 -5.74 12.63 4.73
N THR A 475 -4.58 12.62 5.40
CA THR A 475 -4.04 11.40 5.99
C THR A 475 -3.36 11.63 7.33
N VAL A 476 -3.47 10.64 8.20
CA VAL A 476 -2.72 10.51 9.45
C VAL A 476 -1.61 9.49 9.23
N THR A 477 -0.39 9.82 9.60
CA THR A 477 0.78 8.94 9.60
C THR A 477 1.54 9.09 10.92
N SER A 478 2.70 8.48 11.06
CA SER A 478 3.56 8.62 12.25
C SER A 478 4.95 9.12 11.89
N ASP A 479 5.69 9.62 12.85
CA ASP A 479 7.10 9.99 12.75
C ASP A 479 8.06 8.79 12.70
N LEU A 480 7.56 7.57 12.93
CA LEU A 480 8.24 6.29 12.70
C LEU A 480 7.97 5.71 11.31
N SER A 481 7.08 6.31 10.53
CA SER A 481 6.94 6.05 9.10
C SER A 481 7.94 6.91 8.32
N GLY A 482 8.65 6.33 7.36
CA GLY A 482 9.57 7.07 6.51
C GLY A 482 8.89 8.22 5.77
N PHE A 483 7.64 8.06 5.33
CA PHE A 483 6.85 9.12 4.73
C PHE A 483 6.55 10.25 5.73
N GLY A 484 6.14 9.93 6.96
CA GLY A 484 5.87 10.94 7.98
C GLY A 484 7.12 11.71 8.39
N ASP A 485 8.24 11.01 8.57
CA ASP A 485 9.54 11.62 8.86
C ASP A 485 9.99 12.55 7.72
N TYR A 486 9.87 12.11 6.46
CA TYR A 486 10.19 12.92 5.29
C TYR A 486 9.31 14.17 5.19
N ILE A 487 8.00 14.06 5.43
CA ILE A 487 7.08 15.22 5.44
C ILE A 487 7.51 16.27 6.45
N MET A 488 7.88 15.88 7.66
CA MET A 488 8.34 16.82 8.70
C MET A 488 9.61 17.56 8.30
N GLN A 489 10.47 16.95 7.48
CA GLN A 489 11.70 17.57 7.00
C GLN A 489 11.46 18.60 5.90
N ILE A 490 10.60 18.26 4.92
CA ILE A 490 10.40 19.10 3.73
C ILE A 490 9.30 20.15 3.89
N MET A 491 8.45 20.06 4.93
CA MET A 491 7.22 20.81 5.00
C MET A 491 6.89 21.19 6.46
N ARG A 492 6.92 22.48 6.80
CA ARG A 492 6.64 22.94 8.17
C ARG A 492 5.16 23.03 8.50
N ASP A 493 4.31 23.24 7.49
CA ASP A 493 2.86 23.46 7.62
C ASP A 493 2.01 22.25 7.20
N TYR A 494 2.57 21.03 7.34
CA TYR A 494 1.97 19.78 6.88
C TYR A 494 0.55 19.53 7.43
N GLU A 495 0.29 19.88 8.69
CA GLU A 495 -1.05 19.73 9.29
C GLU A 495 -2.11 20.59 8.58
N ASN A 496 -1.77 21.84 8.26
CA ASN A 496 -2.65 22.75 7.53
C ASN A 496 -2.92 22.25 6.10
N ARG A 497 -2.00 21.45 5.57
CA ARG A 497 -2.14 20.81 4.25
C ARG A 497 -2.87 19.47 4.31
N GLY A 498 -3.27 18.99 5.48
CA GLY A 498 -4.06 17.77 5.64
C GLY A 498 -3.24 16.50 5.79
N ILE A 499 -1.97 16.61 6.18
CA ILE A 499 -1.14 15.49 6.59
C ILE A 499 -0.88 15.64 8.10
N TYR A 500 -1.30 14.66 8.88
CA TYR A 500 -1.15 14.68 10.33
C TYR A 500 -0.11 13.64 10.75
N VAL A 501 0.89 14.06 11.52
CA VAL A 501 1.97 13.16 11.97
C VAL A 501 1.86 12.93 13.47
N ILE A 502 1.66 11.67 13.85
CA ILE A 502 1.64 11.23 15.25
C ILE A 502 3.06 11.04 15.75
N ASN A 503 3.36 11.60 16.89
CA ASN A 503 4.64 11.40 17.54
C ASN A 503 4.67 10.05 18.26
N ARG A 504 5.38 9.09 17.70
CA ARG A 504 5.61 7.76 18.29
C ARG A 504 7.07 7.56 18.74
N LYS A 505 8.00 8.43 18.30
CA LYS A 505 9.42 8.36 18.69
C LYS A 505 9.65 8.69 20.14
N SER A 506 8.94 9.69 20.67
CA SER A 506 9.20 10.23 22.01
C SER A 506 8.02 10.16 22.96
N GLN A 507 6.86 9.70 22.50
CA GLN A 507 5.65 9.54 23.31
C GLN A 507 5.40 8.09 23.68
N THR A 508 4.80 7.87 24.84
CA THR A 508 4.24 6.58 25.23
C THR A 508 3.03 6.24 24.34
N PHE A 509 2.66 4.96 24.28
CA PHE A 509 1.48 4.51 23.55
C PHE A 509 0.21 5.30 23.95
N THR A 510 0.02 5.52 25.26
CA THR A 510 -1.13 6.27 25.78
C THR A 510 -1.15 7.73 25.31
N GLN A 511 0.00 8.40 25.33
CA GLN A 511 0.13 9.79 24.85
C GLN A 511 -0.10 9.89 23.34
N ALA A 512 0.44 8.95 22.56
CA ALA A 512 0.22 8.90 21.13
C ALA A 512 -1.26 8.63 20.78
N ALA A 513 -1.94 7.79 21.57
CA ALA A 513 -3.39 7.54 21.42
C ALA A 513 -4.22 8.79 21.74
N ASP A 514 -3.86 9.55 22.78
CA ASP A 514 -4.51 10.83 23.10
C ASP A 514 -4.30 11.85 21.99
N GLN A 515 -3.06 12.04 21.54
CA GLN A 515 -2.73 12.92 20.41
C GLN A 515 -3.55 12.57 19.16
N MET A 516 -3.62 11.29 18.83
CA MET A 516 -4.37 10.82 17.67
C MET A 516 -5.86 11.06 17.83
N ALA A 517 -6.44 10.75 19.01
CA ALA A 517 -7.85 11.01 19.29
C ALA A 517 -8.20 12.50 19.19
N ASP A 518 -7.29 13.39 19.62
CA ASP A 518 -7.47 14.84 19.51
C ASP A 518 -7.42 15.33 18.06
N ILE A 519 -6.51 14.79 17.25
CA ILE A 519 -6.44 15.08 15.81
C ILE A 519 -7.73 14.63 15.11
N LEU A 520 -8.19 13.40 15.36
CA LEU A 520 -9.42 12.88 14.78
C LEU A 520 -10.64 13.70 15.22
N PHE A 521 -10.72 14.08 16.50
CA PHE A 521 -11.79 14.91 17.03
C PHE A 521 -11.80 16.32 16.42
N LYS A 522 -10.62 16.94 16.25
CA LYS A 522 -10.46 18.21 15.52
C LYS A 522 -10.96 18.10 14.07
N PHE A 523 -10.61 17.01 13.38
CA PHE A 523 -11.04 16.75 12.02
C PHE A 523 -12.56 16.59 11.91
N VAL A 524 -13.19 15.87 12.84
CA VAL A 524 -14.65 15.69 12.89
C VAL A 524 -15.36 17.04 13.09
N LYS A 525 -14.81 17.94 13.89
CA LYS A 525 -15.35 19.29 14.13
C LYS A 525 -15.23 20.25 12.94
N MET A 526 -14.39 19.94 11.96
CA MET A 526 -14.24 20.82 10.79
C MET A 526 -15.57 20.95 10.05
N GLN A 527 -15.85 22.18 9.55
CA GLN A 527 -16.95 22.39 8.64
C GLN A 527 -16.69 21.73 7.29
N ARG A 528 -17.75 21.42 6.56
CA ARG A 528 -17.65 20.84 5.20
C ARG A 528 -16.74 21.65 4.29
N ARG A 529 -16.84 22.98 4.32
CA ARG A 529 -16.00 23.89 3.53
C ARG A 529 -14.50 23.72 3.85
N ASP A 530 -14.16 23.61 5.13
CA ASP A 530 -12.75 23.49 5.55
C ASP A 530 -12.16 22.15 5.11
N ARG A 531 -12.94 21.06 5.18
CA ARG A 531 -12.52 19.75 4.67
C ARG A 531 -12.31 19.76 3.16
N ILE A 532 -13.16 20.46 2.39
CA ILE A 532 -12.98 20.66 0.93
C ILE A 532 -11.68 21.43 0.66
N MET A 533 -11.46 22.54 1.37
CA MET A 533 -10.22 23.30 1.22
C MET A 533 -8.97 22.47 1.57
N GLN A 534 -9.06 21.62 2.59
CA GLN A 534 -7.97 20.76 2.97
C GLN A 534 -7.66 19.70 1.90
N ARG A 535 -8.67 19.11 1.29
CA ARG A 535 -8.51 18.19 0.15
C ARG A 535 -7.79 18.85 -1.03
N ASN A 536 -8.16 20.09 -1.36
CA ASN A 536 -7.48 20.87 -2.39
C ASN A 536 -6.00 21.09 -2.05
N ARG A 537 -5.68 21.39 -0.78
CA ARG A 537 -4.30 21.60 -0.34
C ARG A 537 -3.48 20.32 -0.41
N VAL A 538 -4.07 19.18 -0.02
CA VAL A 538 -3.42 17.86 -0.10
C VAL A 538 -3.10 17.51 -1.55
N GLU A 539 -4.01 17.73 -2.48
CA GLU A 539 -3.77 17.45 -3.89
C GLU A 539 -2.65 18.32 -4.46
N ASN A 540 -2.65 19.61 -4.15
CA ASN A 540 -1.65 20.55 -4.65
C ASN A 540 -0.20 20.24 -4.25
N ILE A 541 0.00 19.44 -3.21
CA ILE A 541 1.35 19.03 -2.80
C ILE A 541 1.78 17.69 -3.40
N SER A 542 0.89 17.00 -4.10
CA SER A 542 1.16 15.65 -4.63
C SER A 542 2.34 15.62 -5.60
N ASP A 543 2.54 16.69 -6.38
CA ASP A 543 3.64 16.77 -7.35
C ASP A 543 5.03 16.64 -6.72
N VAL A 544 5.19 17.02 -5.44
CA VAL A 544 6.44 16.86 -4.70
C VAL A 544 6.88 15.39 -4.66
N PHE A 545 5.93 14.46 -4.70
CA PHE A 545 6.16 13.02 -4.62
C PHE A 545 6.22 12.33 -5.97
N ASP A 546 6.13 13.09 -7.08
CA ASP A 546 6.28 12.51 -8.41
C ASP A 546 7.71 12.05 -8.65
N TRP A 547 7.85 10.91 -9.34
CA TRP A 547 9.16 10.39 -9.72
C TRP A 547 9.99 11.36 -10.57
N THR A 548 9.35 12.30 -11.28
CA THR A 548 10.09 13.33 -12.04
C THR A 548 10.91 14.23 -11.12
N ASN A 549 10.41 14.51 -9.91
CA ASN A 549 11.08 15.30 -8.89
C ASN A 549 12.05 14.45 -8.05
N LEU A 550 11.62 13.27 -7.63
CA LEU A 550 12.41 12.41 -6.72
C LEU A 550 13.53 11.65 -7.45
N ARG A 551 13.50 11.57 -8.76
CA ARG A 551 14.56 10.95 -9.57
C ARG A 551 15.95 11.55 -9.29
N SER A 552 16.03 12.83 -9.00
CA SER A 552 17.28 13.55 -8.71
C SER A 552 18.12 12.91 -7.59
N TYR A 553 17.48 12.28 -6.62
CA TYR A 553 18.17 11.53 -5.55
C TYR A 553 18.92 10.31 -6.12
N TYR A 554 18.29 9.56 -7.03
CA TYR A 554 18.93 8.44 -7.70
C TYR A 554 20.03 8.89 -8.67
N ASP A 555 19.82 10.01 -9.38
CA ASP A 555 20.85 10.60 -10.25
C ASP A 555 22.11 10.94 -9.42
N THR A 556 21.94 11.57 -8.26
CA THR A 556 23.03 11.87 -7.33
C THR A 556 23.75 10.61 -6.84
N ALA A 557 22.99 9.56 -6.50
CA ALA A 557 23.54 8.28 -6.06
C ALA A 557 24.39 7.62 -7.18
N HIS A 558 23.90 7.63 -8.42
CA HIS A 558 24.60 7.06 -9.56
C HIS A 558 25.88 7.85 -9.90
N ASP A 559 25.82 9.18 -9.86
CA ASP A 559 27.00 10.03 -10.07
C ASP A 559 28.09 9.78 -9.00
N LEU A 560 27.68 9.65 -7.74
CA LEU A 560 28.57 9.32 -6.64
C LEU A 560 29.19 7.92 -6.80
N ALA A 561 28.38 6.93 -7.22
CA ALA A 561 28.87 5.57 -7.48
C ALA A 561 29.91 5.54 -8.61
N ASN A 562 29.67 6.29 -9.69
CA ASN A 562 30.63 6.41 -10.80
C ASN A 562 31.93 7.10 -10.36
N LYS A 563 31.86 8.14 -9.52
CA LYS A 563 33.07 8.80 -8.96
C LYS A 563 33.87 7.84 -8.08
N ARG A 564 33.23 7.05 -7.23
CA ARG A 564 33.91 6.10 -6.33
C ARG A 564 34.44 4.86 -7.01
N ARG A 565 33.89 4.50 -8.19
CA ARG A 565 34.42 3.41 -9.01
C ARG A 565 35.73 3.77 -9.66
N LYS A 566 35.89 5.02 -10.08
CA LYS A 566 37.15 5.51 -10.70
C LYS A 566 38.24 5.55 -9.63
N PRO A 567 39.43 4.97 -9.86
CA PRO A 567 40.53 4.97 -8.91
C PRO A 567 41.01 6.38 -8.58
#